data_e5d9cd9c74bd919622b8f37aa7c5beaa
#
_entry.id   e5d9cd9c74bd919622b8f37aa7c5beaa
#
_cell.length_a   1.000
_cell.length_b   1.000
_cell.length_c   1.000
_cell.angle_alpha   90.00
_cell.angle_beta   90.00
_cell.angle_gamma   90.00
#
_symmetry.space_group_name_H-M   'P 1'
#
loop_
_entity.id
_entity.type
_entity.pdbx_description
1 polymer ?
#
loop_
_entity_poly.entity_id
_entity_poly.type
_entity_poly.pdbx_seq_one_letter_code
_entity_poly.pdbx_strand_id
1 'polypeptide(L)'
;MIYQRKIRVEDTDLTGVIFFPKLQAIGLECLEFFLNSIQFSVKTMMLQGFVFPIVQVQSNYFFPIEIEDELSIFLSLQKMGNSSVAFEMNFLIENKVVASMSLTHVLVDKISKKSVSIPFHIRELISRLPSSFKEGNEGLSPESEGISKKKSIR
;
A
#
# COMPACT_ATOMS: atom_id res chain seq x y z
N MET A 1 -2.20 -4.48 -7.77
CA MET A 1 -2.55 -3.05 -8.03
C MET A 1 -1.30 -2.21 -7.80
N ILE A 2 -1.06 -1.19 -8.63
CA ILE A 2 0.08 -0.27 -8.50
C ILE A 2 -0.46 1.11 -8.15
N TYR A 3 0.12 1.73 -7.12
CA TYR A 3 -0.12 3.10 -6.70
C TYR A 3 1.17 3.90 -6.83
N GLN A 4 1.11 5.10 -7.36
CA GLN A 4 2.30 5.94 -7.58
C GLN A 4 2.24 7.19 -6.70
N ARG A 5 3.38 7.54 -6.10
CA ARG A 5 3.51 8.70 -5.24
C ARG A 5 4.95 9.25 -5.27
N LYS A 6 5.07 10.55 -5.43
CA LYS A 6 6.34 11.26 -5.30
C LYS A 6 6.66 11.56 -3.83
N ILE A 7 7.91 11.36 -3.43
CA ILE A 7 8.42 11.73 -2.10
C ILE A 7 8.59 13.24 -2.02
N ARG A 8 7.97 13.83 -1.01
CA ARG A 8 7.97 15.28 -0.76
C ARG A 8 8.86 15.63 0.43
N VAL A 9 9.17 16.93 0.58
CA VAL A 9 9.94 17.44 1.73
C VAL A 9 9.31 17.00 3.07
N GLU A 10 7.98 17.03 3.19
CA GLU A 10 7.24 16.63 4.39
C GLU A 10 7.36 15.15 4.76
N ASP A 11 7.83 14.32 3.84
CA ASP A 11 8.03 12.89 4.05
C ASP A 11 9.43 12.55 4.54
N THR A 12 10.36 13.51 4.49
CA THR A 12 11.77 13.30 4.76
C THR A 12 12.20 13.90 6.10
N ASP A 13 13.31 13.41 6.62
CA ASP A 13 14.02 13.99 7.75
C ASP A 13 15.03 15.08 7.27
N LEU A 14 15.85 15.57 8.19
CA LEU A 14 16.84 16.60 7.90
C LEU A 14 17.95 16.14 6.92
N THR A 15 18.09 14.84 6.67
CA THR A 15 19.07 14.29 5.73
C THR A 15 18.52 14.15 4.31
N GLY A 16 17.24 14.44 4.10
CA GLY A 16 16.57 14.27 2.82
C GLY A 16 16.14 12.83 2.51
N VAL A 17 16.29 11.91 3.47
CA VAL A 17 15.83 10.54 3.40
C VAL A 17 14.47 10.41 4.07
N ILE A 18 13.62 9.49 3.62
CA ILE A 18 12.30 9.27 4.18
C ILE A 18 12.38 9.11 5.71
N PHE A 19 11.54 9.84 6.42
CA PHE A 19 11.34 9.62 7.85
C PHE A 19 10.60 8.30 8.04
N PHE A 20 11.20 7.34 8.77
CA PHE A 20 10.77 5.94 8.77
C PHE A 20 9.26 5.70 8.98
N PRO A 21 8.52 6.47 9.82
CA PRO A 21 7.07 6.26 9.96
C PRO A 21 6.28 6.70 8.73
N LYS A 22 6.84 7.54 7.86
CA LYS A 22 6.17 8.02 6.65
C LYS A 22 5.93 6.91 5.63
N LEU A 23 6.78 5.88 5.59
CA LEU A 23 6.55 4.73 4.73
C LEU A 23 5.21 4.06 5.06
N GLN A 24 4.90 3.93 6.35
CA GLN A 24 3.63 3.36 6.81
C GLN A 24 2.44 4.22 6.42
N ALA A 25 2.55 5.54 6.57
CA ALA A 25 1.51 6.48 6.14
C ALA A 25 1.26 6.40 4.63
N ILE A 26 2.33 6.34 3.82
CA ILE A 26 2.24 6.21 2.37
C ILE A 26 1.63 4.85 1.97
N GLY A 27 1.96 3.78 2.67
CA GLY A 27 1.33 2.48 2.46
C GLY A 27 -0.17 2.51 2.77
N LEU A 28 -0.59 3.23 3.81
CA LEU A 28 -2.00 3.44 4.13
C LEU A 28 -2.72 4.26 3.05
N GLU A 29 -2.09 5.29 2.47
CA GLU A 29 -2.66 6.02 1.32
C GLU A 29 -2.95 5.06 0.16
N CYS A 30 -2.03 4.16 -0.16
CA CYS A 30 -2.21 3.13 -1.18
C CYS A 30 -3.40 2.22 -0.85
N LEU A 31 -3.51 1.76 0.39
CA LEU A 31 -4.61 0.89 0.82
C LEU A 31 -5.95 1.63 0.79
N GLU A 32 -6.01 2.87 1.26
CA GLU A 32 -7.22 3.69 1.18
C GLU A 32 -7.68 3.89 -0.26
N PHE A 33 -6.76 4.17 -1.17
CA PHE A 33 -7.06 4.28 -2.59
C PHE A 33 -7.71 3.00 -3.13
N PHE A 34 -7.16 1.83 -2.79
CA PHE A 34 -7.73 0.54 -3.16
C PHE A 34 -9.12 0.31 -2.53
N LEU A 35 -9.26 0.50 -1.23
CA LEU A 35 -10.53 0.30 -0.52
C LEU A 35 -11.63 1.23 -1.04
N ASN A 36 -11.29 2.47 -1.37
CA ASN A 36 -12.21 3.41 -2.01
C ASN A 36 -12.67 2.89 -3.38
N SER A 37 -11.77 2.31 -4.17
CA SER A 37 -12.08 1.79 -5.51
C SER A 37 -13.08 0.61 -5.49
N ILE A 38 -13.10 -0.14 -4.41
CA ILE A 38 -14.06 -1.25 -4.20
C ILE A 38 -15.26 -0.86 -3.32
N GLN A 39 -15.49 0.43 -3.11
CA GLN A 39 -16.59 0.98 -2.29
C GLN A 39 -16.58 0.49 -0.82
N PHE A 40 -15.43 0.13 -0.32
CA PHE A 40 -15.21 -0.30 1.07
C PHE A 40 -14.33 0.72 1.81
N SER A 41 -14.62 2.01 1.63
CA SER A 41 -13.90 3.09 2.29
C SER A 41 -14.09 3.09 3.81
N VAL A 42 -13.16 3.70 4.53
CA VAL A 42 -13.29 3.89 5.99
C VAL A 42 -14.62 4.57 6.33
N LYS A 43 -15.03 5.58 5.58
CA LYS A 43 -16.32 6.27 5.77
C LYS A 43 -17.50 5.31 5.58
N THR A 44 -17.49 4.49 4.53
CA THR A 44 -18.54 3.51 4.26
C THR A 44 -18.62 2.49 5.38
N MET A 45 -17.49 1.95 5.83
CA MET A 45 -17.44 1.02 6.97
C MET A 45 -18.04 1.63 8.24
N MET A 46 -17.64 2.87 8.56
CA MET A 46 -18.15 3.58 9.75
C MET A 46 -19.65 3.81 9.70
N LEU A 47 -20.21 4.14 8.54
CA LEU A 47 -21.65 4.33 8.34
C LEU A 47 -22.42 3.00 8.50
N GLN A 48 -21.79 1.88 8.18
CA GLN A 48 -22.34 0.54 8.37
C GLN A 48 -22.12 -0.02 9.79
N GLY A 49 -21.50 0.75 10.68
CA GLY A 49 -21.24 0.34 12.07
C GLY A 49 -20.00 -0.51 12.26
N PHE A 50 -19.09 -0.51 11.30
CA PHE A 50 -17.83 -1.26 11.36
C PHE A 50 -16.62 -0.35 11.48
N VAL A 51 -15.54 -0.89 12.01
CA VAL A 51 -14.20 -0.33 12.01
C VAL A 51 -13.20 -1.39 11.54
N PHE A 52 -12.09 -0.95 10.97
CA PHE A 52 -11.09 -1.86 10.38
C PHE A 52 -9.69 -1.54 10.94
N PRO A 53 -9.47 -1.75 12.25
CA PRO A 53 -8.20 -1.46 12.90
C PRO A 53 -7.08 -2.32 12.36
N ILE A 54 -5.88 -1.75 12.39
CA ILE A 54 -4.64 -2.47 12.15
C ILE A 54 -4.25 -3.19 13.43
N VAL A 55 -3.99 -4.49 13.34
CA VAL A 55 -3.57 -5.32 14.47
C VAL A 55 -2.09 -5.73 14.37
N GLN A 56 -1.49 -5.62 13.19
CA GLN A 56 -0.09 -5.93 12.97
C GLN A 56 0.45 -5.11 11.80
N VAL A 57 1.66 -4.58 11.96
CA VAL A 57 2.45 -3.93 10.90
C VAL A 57 3.89 -4.43 11.00
N GLN A 58 4.47 -4.73 9.85
CA GLN A 58 5.89 -5.01 9.71
C GLN A 58 6.42 -4.27 8.48
N SER A 59 7.51 -3.54 8.64
CA SER A 59 8.17 -2.81 7.56
C SER A 59 9.64 -3.18 7.49
N ASN A 60 10.16 -3.32 6.27
CA ASN A 60 11.57 -3.58 6.00
C ASN A 60 12.07 -2.52 5.02
N TYR A 61 13.25 -1.97 5.31
CA TYR A 61 13.90 -0.94 4.51
C TYR A 61 15.18 -1.53 3.93
N PHE A 62 15.26 -1.61 2.60
CA PHE A 62 16.39 -2.23 1.91
C PHE A 62 17.35 -1.19 1.36
N PHE A 63 16.81 -0.05 0.88
CA PHE A 63 17.58 1.05 0.29
C PHE A 63 16.98 2.38 0.72
N PRO A 64 17.82 3.45 0.79
CA PRO A 64 17.33 4.80 1.06
C PRO A 64 16.26 5.22 0.05
N ILE A 65 15.24 5.91 0.55
CA ILE A 65 14.20 6.57 -0.25
C ILE A 65 14.41 8.06 -0.01
N GLU A 66 14.69 8.79 -1.07
CA GLU A 66 15.09 10.19 -0.99
C GLU A 66 13.99 11.13 -1.49
N ILE A 67 14.15 12.40 -1.14
CA ILE A 67 13.29 13.47 -1.66
C ILE A 67 13.26 13.44 -3.19
N GLU A 68 12.06 13.66 -3.76
CA GLU A 68 11.77 13.64 -5.19
C GLU A 68 11.77 12.26 -5.86
N ASP A 69 12.10 11.18 -5.14
CA ASP A 69 11.93 9.83 -5.67
C ASP A 69 10.46 9.56 -6.04
N GLU A 70 10.27 8.88 -7.16
CA GLU A 70 8.98 8.39 -7.62
C GLU A 70 8.78 6.95 -7.13
N LEU A 71 7.94 6.79 -6.11
CA LEU A 71 7.57 5.48 -5.58
C LEU A 71 6.43 4.86 -6.39
N SER A 72 6.64 3.62 -6.83
CA SER A 72 5.58 2.73 -7.26
C SER A 72 5.31 1.71 -6.16
N ILE A 73 4.08 1.62 -5.68
CA ILE A 73 3.70 0.71 -4.60
C ILE A 73 2.83 -0.40 -5.19
N PHE A 74 3.34 -1.62 -5.11
CA PHE A 74 2.61 -2.80 -5.54
C PHE A 74 1.86 -3.41 -4.36
N LEU A 75 0.52 -3.30 -4.38
CA LEU A 75 -0.36 -3.89 -3.38
C LEU A 75 -0.79 -5.28 -3.78
N SER A 76 -0.62 -6.23 -2.88
CA SER A 76 -1.03 -7.64 -3.02
C SER A 76 -1.77 -8.14 -1.78
N LEU A 77 -2.52 -9.22 -1.96
CA LEU A 77 -3.18 -9.94 -0.88
C LEU A 77 -2.24 -11.01 -0.35
N GLN A 78 -1.83 -10.89 0.92
CA GLN A 78 -1.00 -11.90 1.57
C GLN A 78 -1.84 -13.04 2.14
N LYS A 79 -2.92 -12.69 2.86
CA LYS A 79 -3.80 -13.69 3.49
C LYS A 79 -5.21 -13.12 3.70
N MET A 80 -6.21 -13.97 3.52
CA MET A 80 -7.60 -13.69 3.83
C MET A 80 -8.10 -14.65 4.90
N GLY A 81 -8.45 -14.13 6.08
CA GLY A 81 -9.13 -14.87 7.14
C GLY A 81 -10.65 -14.67 7.10
N ASN A 82 -11.37 -15.14 8.11
CA ASN A 82 -12.82 -14.90 8.23
C ASN A 82 -13.14 -13.41 8.47
N SER A 83 -12.47 -12.80 9.45
CA SER A 83 -12.61 -11.39 9.85
C SER A 83 -11.38 -10.55 9.61
N SER A 84 -10.27 -11.14 9.13
CA SER A 84 -8.98 -10.50 8.97
C SER A 84 -8.50 -10.52 7.52
N VAL A 85 -7.74 -9.49 7.15
CA VAL A 85 -7.03 -9.41 5.86
C VAL A 85 -5.60 -8.97 6.14
N ALA A 86 -4.65 -9.71 5.62
CA ALA A 86 -3.25 -9.31 5.56
C ALA A 86 -2.92 -8.87 4.13
N PHE A 87 -2.45 -7.62 4.01
CA PHE A 87 -1.97 -7.03 2.78
C PHE A 87 -0.44 -6.99 2.78
N GLU A 88 0.14 -7.09 1.61
CA GLU A 88 1.57 -6.88 1.39
C GLU A 88 1.76 -5.76 0.37
N MET A 89 2.73 -4.92 0.64
CA MET A 89 3.13 -3.82 -0.24
C MET A 89 4.63 -3.88 -0.50
N ASN A 90 5.00 -3.80 -1.77
CA ASN A 90 6.38 -3.63 -2.18
C ASN A 90 6.53 -2.22 -2.76
N PHE A 91 7.50 -1.48 -2.23
CA PHE A 91 7.81 -0.11 -2.64
C PHE A 91 8.99 -0.15 -3.59
N LEU A 92 8.80 0.39 -4.79
CA LEU A 92 9.78 0.33 -5.86
C LEU A 92 10.18 1.74 -6.31
N ILE A 93 11.46 1.90 -6.62
CA ILE A 93 12.02 3.04 -7.36
C ILE A 93 12.69 2.44 -8.60
N GLU A 94 12.33 2.91 -9.79
CA GLU A 94 12.89 2.41 -11.06
C GLU A 94 12.89 0.86 -11.16
N ASN A 95 11.78 0.22 -10.77
CA ASN A 95 11.59 -1.23 -10.75
C ASN A 95 12.42 -2.01 -9.69
N LYS A 96 13.19 -1.32 -8.84
CA LYS A 96 13.92 -1.92 -7.75
C LYS A 96 13.11 -1.83 -6.45
N VAL A 97 12.93 -2.96 -5.76
CA VAL A 97 12.28 -2.98 -4.45
C VAL A 97 13.21 -2.30 -3.43
N VAL A 98 12.77 -1.19 -2.86
CA VAL A 98 13.51 -0.39 -1.87
C VAL A 98 13.00 -0.59 -0.45
N ALA A 99 11.75 -1.02 -0.30
CA ALA A 99 11.14 -1.35 0.99
C ALA A 99 9.98 -2.32 0.80
N SER A 100 9.58 -2.99 1.87
CA SER A 100 8.35 -3.76 1.93
C SER A 100 7.59 -3.48 3.22
N MET A 101 6.27 -3.66 3.18
CA MET A 101 5.41 -3.56 4.34
C MET A 101 4.32 -4.63 4.27
N SER A 102 4.10 -5.30 5.39
CA SER A 102 2.89 -6.11 5.57
C SER A 102 2.06 -5.51 6.69
N LEU A 103 0.74 -5.54 6.53
CA LEU A 103 -0.18 -5.10 7.56
C LEU A 103 -1.44 -5.95 7.58
N THR A 104 -1.91 -6.22 8.80
CA THR A 104 -3.12 -7.03 9.02
C THR A 104 -4.19 -6.15 9.64
N HIS A 105 -5.35 -6.14 9.00
CA HIS A 105 -6.57 -5.54 9.50
C HIS A 105 -7.55 -6.60 9.99
N VAL A 106 -8.39 -6.23 10.97
CA VAL A 106 -9.51 -7.06 11.43
C VAL A 106 -10.77 -6.22 11.35
N LEU A 107 -11.84 -6.77 10.75
CA LEU A 107 -13.14 -6.11 10.73
C LEU A 107 -13.83 -6.32 12.09
N VAL A 108 -14.25 -5.22 12.72
CA VAL A 108 -14.79 -5.19 14.07
C VAL A 108 -16.11 -4.43 14.06
N ASP A 109 -17.14 -4.96 14.74
CA ASP A 109 -18.34 -4.21 15.05
C ASP A 109 -18.05 -3.10 16.04
N LYS A 110 -18.47 -1.87 15.70
CA LYS A 110 -18.12 -0.66 16.45
C LYS A 110 -18.71 -0.66 17.86
N ILE A 111 -19.87 -1.28 18.06
CA ILE A 111 -20.60 -1.28 19.34
C ILE A 111 -20.13 -2.42 20.23
N SER A 112 -20.22 -3.67 19.73
CA SER A 112 -19.87 -4.87 20.50
C SER A 112 -18.36 -5.04 20.69
N LYS A 113 -17.55 -4.36 19.87
CA LYS A 113 -16.06 -4.50 19.83
C LYS A 113 -15.60 -5.91 19.48
N LYS A 114 -16.48 -6.73 18.91
CA LYS A 114 -16.16 -8.10 18.46
C LYS A 114 -15.82 -8.12 16.98
N SER A 115 -14.92 -9.02 16.58
CA SER A 115 -14.61 -9.26 15.18
C SER A 115 -15.84 -9.81 14.46
N VAL A 116 -16.05 -9.40 13.23
CA VAL A 116 -17.14 -9.83 12.36
C VAL A 116 -16.60 -10.34 11.03
N SER A 117 -17.34 -11.24 10.39
CA SER A 117 -16.96 -11.77 9.08
C SER A 117 -16.95 -10.67 8.03
N ILE A 118 -15.92 -10.67 7.20
CA ILE A 118 -15.84 -9.77 6.04
C ILE A 118 -16.99 -10.13 5.09
N PRO A 119 -17.82 -9.15 4.66
CA PRO A 119 -18.92 -9.40 3.74
C PRO A 119 -18.46 -10.11 2.47
N PHE A 120 -19.25 -11.06 1.97
CA PHE A 120 -18.86 -11.92 0.86
C PHE A 120 -18.43 -11.11 -0.39
N HIS A 121 -19.22 -10.10 -0.77
CA HIS A 121 -18.91 -9.26 -1.93
C HIS A 121 -17.59 -8.47 -1.78
N ILE A 122 -17.25 -8.03 -0.55
CA ILE A 122 -15.98 -7.35 -0.27
C ILE A 122 -14.82 -8.35 -0.33
N ARG A 123 -15.04 -9.56 0.22
CA ARG A 123 -14.08 -10.67 0.14
C ARG A 123 -13.71 -10.98 -1.30
N GLU A 124 -14.69 -11.09 -2.20
CA GLU A 124 -14.45 -11.33 -3.61
C GLU A 124 -13.64 -10.23 -4.27
N LEU A 125 -13.95 -8.95 -3.98
CA LEU A 125 -13.24 -7.81 -4.53
C LEU A 125 -11.78 -7.75 -4.05
N ILE A 126 -11.54 -7.98 -2.76
CA ILE A 126 -10.18 -8.04 -2.21
C ILE A 126 -9.40 -9.22 -2.79
N SER A 127 -10.06 -10.37 -3.00
CA SER A 127 -9.42 -11.57 -3.57
C SER A 127 -8.98 -11.42 -5.03
N ARG A 128 -9.38 -10.35 -5.71
CA ARG A 128 -8.87 -10.00 -7.05
C ARG A 128 -7.47 -9.37 -7.02
N LEU A 129 -6.99 -8.96 -5.87
CA LEU A 129 -5.59 -8.55 -5.73
C LEU A 129 -4.65 -9.72 -6.05
N PRO A 130 -3.49 -9.46 -6.67
CA PRO A 130 -2.49 -10.50 -6.83
C PRO A 130 -2.06 -11.07 -5.48
N SER A 131 -1.71 -12.35 -5.43
CA SER A 131 -1.32 -13.03 -4.19
C SER A 131 0.11 -12.75 -3.75
N SER A 132 0.95 -12.22 -4.63
CA SER A 132 2.33 -11.82 -4.32
C SER A 132 2.90 -10.92 -5.40
N PHE A 133 3.92 -10.17 -5.02
CA PHE A 133 4.79 -9.49 -5.98
C PHE A 133 5.75 -10.53 -6.58
N LYS A 134 5.79 -10.61 -7.92
CA LYS A 134 6.80 -11.40 -8.65
C LYS A 134 7.73 -10.42 -9.35
N GLU A 135 9.01 -10.44 -9.01
CA GLU A 135 10.03 -9.79 -9.82
C GLU A 135 9.99 -10.38 -11.23
N GLY A 136 9.71 -9.52 -12.22
CA GLY A 136 9.63 -9.94 -13.62
C GLY A 136 8.26 -9.81 -14.28
N ASN A 137 7.23 -9.31 -13.65
CA ASN A 137 6.03 -8.85 -14.35
C ASN A 137 6.29 -7.51 -15.07
N GLU A 138 7.17 -7.54 -16.05
CA GLU A 138 7.23 -6.57 -17.13
C GLU A 138 5.96 -6.71 -17.97
N GLY A 139 4.99 -5.87 -17.71
CA GLY A 139 3.79 -5.90 -18.53
C GLY A 139 2.66 -5.05 -18.00
N LEU A 140 2.90 -3.75 -17.79
CA LEU A 140 1.92 -2.68 -17.97
C LEU A 140 2.73 -1.36 -18.03
N SER A 141 3.34 -1.11 -19.17
CA SER A 141 3.83 0.22 -19.52
C SER A 141 2.61 1.11 -19.78
N PRO A 142 2.47 2.26 -19.17
CA PRO A 142 1.81 3.37 -19.83
C PRO A 142 2.75 3.78 -20.96
N GLU A 143 2.21 3.88 -22.16
CA GLU A 143 2.93 4.25 -23.36
C GLU A 143 3.82 5.46 -23.13
N SER A 144 5.05 5.30 -23.56
CA SER A 144 6.10 6.30 -23.58
C SER A 144 5.74 7.43 -24.54
N GLU A 145 5.67 8.65 -24.03
CA GLU A 145 6.13 9.79 -24.81
C GLU A 145 7.30 10.44 -24.09
N GLY A 146 8.39 10.53 -24.85
CA GLY A 146 9.71 10.77 -24.40
C GLY A 146 9.94 12.07 -23.65
N ILE A 147 11.04 12.06 -22.92
CA ILE A 147 12.04 13.15 -22.94
C ILE A 147 13.34 12.63 -22.32
N SER A 148 14.34 12.62 -23.16
CA SER A 148 15.77 12.94 -22.99
C SER A 148 16.46 12.77 -21.62
N LYS A 149 17.44 11.91 -21.68
CA LYS A 149 18.67 11.81 -20.86
C LYS A 149 19.02 13.07 -20.08
N LYS A 150 19.22 12.96 -18.77
CA LYS A 150 20.15 13.79 -18.03
C LYS A 150 21.21 12.96 -17.34
N LYS A 151 22.45 13.36 -17.64
CA LYS A 151 23.71 12.80 -17.16
C LYS A 151 23.80 12.85 -15.63
N SER A 152 24.40 11.80 -15.09
CA SER A 152 25.06 11.76 -13.79
C SER A 152 25.91 13.01 -13.54
N ILE A 153 25.66 13.67 -12.42
CA ILE A 153 26.64 14.60 -11.82
C ILE A 153 26.91 14.02 -10.42
N ARG A 154 28.18 13.71 -10.23
CA ARG A 154 28.76 13.26 -8.96
C ARG A 154 28.68 14.34 -7.90
#